data_203b3e77c2b3f2a6abe98c38f0faa8eb
#
_entry.id   203b3e77c2b3f2a6abe98c38f0faa8eb
#
_cell.length_a   1.000
_cell.length_b   1.000
_cell.length_c   1.000
_cell.angle_alpha   90.00
_cell.angle_beta   90.00
_cell.angle_gamma   90.00
#
_symmetry.space_group_name_H-M   'P 1'
#
loop_
_entity.id
_entity.type
_entity.pdbx_description
1 polymer ?
#
loop_
_entity_poly.entity_id
_entity_poly.type
_entity_poly.pdbx_seq_one_letter_code
_entity_poly.pdbx_strand_id
1 'polypeptide(L)'
;MSGDFKRLAKFKLVIMELLTNAMKHTKAISFLELEIGADEISIRKIDAGSRFSFLDSKTGKSYCFPLTGFRYPTQMLAVFGDNYSLDILIKNEDLIEFLEPKEIDYLSAHELPENFGLMVIKQCASSFHYHYNVPDGRNTFEVVFNFK
;
A
#
# COMPACT_ATOMS: atom_id res chain seq x y z
N MET A 1 -25.89 6.54 11.26
CA MET A 1 -26.21 5.64 10.12
C MET A 1 -25.35 5.91 8.90
N SER A 2 -25.22 7.14 8.43
CA SER A 2 -24.37 7.46 7.27
C SER A 2 -22.87 7.16 7.49
N GLY A 3 -22.37 7.29 8.74
CA GLY A 3 -20.98 7.00 9.06
C GLY A 3 -20.61 5.53 8.93
N ASP A 4 -21.47 4.63 9.37
CA ASP A 4 -21.23 3.19 9.30
C ASP A 4 -21.28 2.67 7.87
N PHE A 5 -22.17 3.22 7.07
CA PHE A 5 -22.26 2.88 5.65
C PHE A 5 -21.00 3.30 4.89
N LYS A 6 -20.49 4.50 5.16
CA LYS A 6 -19.26 4.99 4.56
C LYS A 6 -18.05 4.14 4.95
N ARG A 7 -17.97 3.75 6.21
CA ARG A 7 -16.90 2.88 6.71
C ARG A 7 -16.94 1.52 6.03
N LEU A 8 -18.13 0.94 5.89
CA LEU A 8 -18.29 -0.34 5.22
C LEU A 8 -17.89 -0.26 3.75
N ALA A 9 -18.27 0.83 3.06
CA ALA A 9 -17.91 1.04 1.66
C ALA A 9 -16.40 1.16 1.48
N LYS A 10 -15.72 1.90 2.35
CA LYS A 10 -14.25 2.02 2.33
C LYS A 10 -13.58 0.68 2.59
N PHE A 11 -14.07 -0.07 3.56
CA PHE A 11 -13.55 -1.38 3.89
C PHE A 11 -13.65 -2.35 2.71
N LYS A 12 -14.82 -2.40 2.06
CA LYS A 12 -15.03 -3.23 0.86
C LYS A 12 -14.10 -2.83 -0.27
N LEU A 13 -13.94 -1.53 -0.50
CA LEU A 13 -13.09 -1.02 -1.55
C LEU A 13 -11.62 -1.44 -1.35
N VAL A 14 -11.13 -1.33 -0.11
CA VAL A 14 -9.77 -1.75 0.22
C VAL A 14 -9.58 -3.25 0.00
N ILE A 15 -10.51 -4.08 0.46
CA ILE A 15 -10.43 -5.52 0.23
C ILE A 15 -10.39 -5.83 -1.27
N MET A 16 -11.25 -5.19 -2.05
CA MET A 16 -11.28 -5.39 -3.50
C MET A 16 -9.94 -5.01 -4.16
N GLU A 17 -9.35 -3.89 -3.75
CA GLU A 17 -8.05 -3.46 -4.27
C GLU A 17 -6.93 -4.42 -3.90
N LEU A 18 -6.89 -4.89 -2.67
CA LEU A 18 -5.89 -5.88 -2.22
C LEU A 18 -6.02 -7.19 -3.00
N LEU A 19 -7.23 -7.67 -3.20
CA LEU A 19 -7.49 -8.89 -3.97
C LEU A 19 -7.14 -8.71 -5.45
N THR A 20 -7.47 -7.58 -6.03
CA THR A 20 -7.13 -7.26 -7.41
C THR A 20 -5.62 -7.24 -7.61
N ASN A 21 -4.90 -6.60 -6.69
CA ASN A 21 -3.43 -6.60 -6.73
C ASN A 21 -2.85 -8.01 -6.63
N ALA A 22 -3.43 -8.85 -5.77
CA ALA A 22 -3.00 -10.24 -5.65
C ALA A 22 -3.17 -11.00 -6.98
N MET A 23 -4.28 -10.80 -7.65
CA MET A 23 -4.56 -11.48 -8.93
C MET A 23 -3.68 -10.99 -10.07
N LYS A 24 -3.32 -9.71 -10.09
CA LYS A 24 -2.54 -9.11 -11.18
C LYS A 24 -1.04 -9.35 -11.05
N HIS A 25 -0.51 -9.32 -9.84
CA HIS A 25 0.93 -9.18 -9.62
C HIS A 25 1.60 -10.38 -9.01
N THR A 26 0.86 -11.39 -8.60
CA THR A 26 1.47 -12.58 -8.02
C THR A 26 0.83 -13.84 -8.56
N LYS A 27 1.68 -14.79 -8.93
CA LYS A 27 1.27 -16.17 -9.26
C LYS A 27 1.30 -17.06 -8.03
N ALA A 28 1.83 -16.55 -6.92
CA ALA A 28 1.91 -17.26 -5.66
C ALA A 28 0.57 -17.18 -4.90
N ILE A 29 0.40 -18.09 -3.96
CA ILE A 29 -0.75 -18.06 -3.06
C ILE A 29 -0.65 -16.82 -2.17
N SER A 30 -1.74 -16.08 -2.08
CA SER A 30 -1.85 -14.93 -1.19
C SER A 30 -2.77 -15.28 -0.03
N PHE A 31 -2.40 -14.81 1.16
CA PHE A 31 -3.22 -14.93 2.36
C PHE A 31 -3.76 -13.57 2.74
N LEU A 32 -5.00 -13.54 3.11
CA LEU A 32 -5.62 -12.33 3.65
C LEU A 32 -5.97 -12.60 5.11
N GLU A 33 -5.31 -11.87 6.01
CA GLU A 33 -5.57 -11.96 7.44
C GLU A 33 -6.35 -10.74 7.90
N LEU A 34 -7.35 -10.98 8.73
CA LEU A 34 -8.19 -9.96 9.32
C LEU A 34 -8.08 -10.02 10.83
N GLU A 35 -7.70 -8.90 11.45
CA GLU A 35 -7.64 -8.79 12.91
C GLU A 35 -8.57 -7.68 13.36
N ILE A 36 -9.56 -8.03 14.18
CA ILE A 36 -10.57 -7.10 14.67
C ILE A 36 -10.31 -6.80 16.13
N GLY A 37 -9.98 -5.54 16.43
CA GLY A 37 -9.83 -5.04 17.77
C GLY A 37 -11.02 -4.18 18.20
N ALA A 38 -10.96 -3.64 19.41
CA ALA A 38 -12.02 -2.80 19.96
C ALA A 38 -12.18 -1.49 19.18
N ASP A 39 -11.07 -0.88 18.77
CA ASP A 39 -11.05 0.43 18.14
C ASP A 39 -10.43 0.43 16.74
N GLU A 40 -10.01 -0.73 16.27
CA GLU A 40 -9.37 -0.81 14.95
C GLU A 40 -9.57 -2.18 14.30
N ILE A 41 -9.48 -2.17 12.98
CA ILE A 41 -9.43 -3.38 12.16
C ILE A 41 -8.16 -3.31 11.32
N SER A 42 -7.37 -4.39 11.35
CA SER A 42 -6.19 -4.55 10.50
C SER A 42 -6.45 -5.61 9.46
N ILE A 43 -6.04 -5.33 8.23
CA ILE A 43 -6.08 -6.28 7.13
C ILE A 43 -4.66 -6.44 6.63
N ARG A 44 -4.18 -7.70 6.56
CA ARG A 44 -2.87 -8.00 6.00
C ARG A 44 -3.02 -8.90 4.78
N LYS A 45 -2.41 -8.49 3.69
CA LYS A 45 -2.25 -9.35 2.51
C LYS A 45 -0.80 -9.84 2.49
N ILE A 46 -0.62 -11.15 2.57
CA ILE A 46 0.71 -11.79 2.67
C ILE A 46 0.91 -12.71 1.47
N ASP A 47 2.04 -12.58 0.79
CA ASP A 47 2.40 -13.48 -0.30
C ASP A 47 3.92 -13.67 -0.37
N ALA A 48 4.35 -14.70 -1.10
CA ALA A 48 5.76 -14.99 -1.35
C ALA A 48 6.13 -14.72 -2.82
N GLY A 49 5.40 -13.84 -3.48
CA GLY A 49 5.65 -13.46 -4.86
C GLY A 49 6.86 -12.54 -5.04
N SER A 50 6.92 -11.90 -6.18
CA SER A 50 8.00 -10.96 -6.50
C SER A 50 8.07 -9.84 -5.48
N ARG A 51 9.30 -9.41 -5.17
CA ARG A 51 9.53 -8.31 -4.26
C ARG A 51 8.93 -7.02 -4.82
N PHE A 52 8.33 -6.24 -3.94
CA PHE A 52 7.82 -4.93 -4.28
C PHE A 52 8.98 -4.00 -4.64
N SER A 53 8.80 -3.16 -5.64
CA SER A 53 9.83 -2.23 -6.10
C SER A 53 9.20 -0.89 -6.49
N PHE A 54 10.03 0.15 -6.50
CA PHE A 54 9.61 1.49 -6.87
C PHE A 54 10.78 2.29 -7.43
N LEU A 55 10.48 3.41 -8.07
CA LEU A 55 11.48 4.35 -8.57
C LEU A 55 11.45 5.63 -7.74
N ASP A 56 12.64 6.20 -7.52
CA ASP A 56 12.73 7.57 -7.02
C ASP A 56 12.34 8.53 -8.14
N SER A 57 11.33 9.36 -7.91
CA SER A 57 10.83 10.30 -8.92
C SER A 57 11.88 11.34 -9.32
N LYS A 58 12.83 11.66 -8.43
CA LYS A 58 13.86 12.68 -8.69
C LYS A 58 15.01 12.13 -9.51
N THR A 59 15.46 10.92 -9.22
CA THR A 59 16.66 10.34 -9.84
C THR A 59 16.36 9.28 -10.88
N GLY A 60 15.14 8.73 -10.87
CA GLY A 60 14.78 7.59 -11.70
C GLY A 60 15.40 6.28 -11.27
N LYS A 61 16.10 6.26 -10.14
CA LYS A 61 16.74 5.05 -9.63
C LYS A 61 15.71 4.08 -9.09
N SER A 62 15.85 2.81 -9.45
CA SER A 62 14.98 1.73 -8.98
C SER A 62 15.46 1.18 -7.65
N TYR A 63 14.54 0.91 -6.75
CA TYR A 63 14.80 0.30 -5.46
C TYR A 63 13.96 -0.95 -5.27
N CYS A 64 14.58 -1.96 -4.68
CA CYS A 64 13.95 -3.23 -4.34
C CYS A 64 14.34 -3.59 -2.90
N PHE A 65 13.44 -4.24 -2.19
CA PHE A 65 13.69 -4.63 -0.81
C PHE A 65 14.72 -5.78 -0.71
N PRO A 66 15.59 -5.77 0.32
CA PRO A 66 15.68 -4.79 1.40
C PRO A 66 16.30 -3.46 0.95
N LEU A 67 15.85 -2.36 1.57
CA LEU A 67 16.27 -1.00 1.21
C LEU A 67 17.51 -0.62 2.04
N THR A 68 18.67 -0.71 1.43
CA THR A 68 19.94 -0.37 2.08
C THR A 68 20.47 0.97 1.57
N GLY A 69 21.34 1.60 2.34
CA GLY A 69 22.00 2.84 1.93
C GLY A 69 21.23 4.13 2.24
N PHE A 70 20.14 4.05 2.98
CA PHE A 70 19.39 5.21 3.41
C PHE A 70 19.68 5.58 4.86
N ARG A 71 19.51 6.85 5.19
CA ARG A 71 19.39 7.28 6.59
C ARG A 71 17.92 7.21 6.96
N TYR A 72 17.61 6.40 7.95
CA TYR A 72 16.23 6.18 8.37
C TYR A 72 15.82 7.12 9.51
N PRO A 73 14.59 7.62 9.54
CA PRO A 73 13.62 7.52 8.44
C PRO A 73 13.91 8.55 7.34
N THR A 74 13.53 8.24 6.12
CA THR A 74 13.61 9.20 5.01
C THR A 74 12.34 9.17 4.18
N GLN A 75 11.94 10.35 3.69
CA GLN A 75 10.77 10.50 2.84
C GLN A 75 11.19 10.63 1.39
N MET A 76 10.40 10.01 0.51
CA MET A 76 10.67 10.02 -0.92
C MET A 76 9.36 10.05 -1.69
N LEU A 77 9.34 10.75 -2.81
CA LEU A 77 8.25 10.62 -3.77
C LEU A 77 8.57 9.44 -4.69
N ALA A 78 7.88 8.34 -4.50
CA ALA A 78 8.12 7.09 -5.23
C ALA A 78 7.16 6.95 -6.39
N VAL A 79 7.66 6.44 -7.51
CA VAL A 79 6.86 6.16 -8.70
C VAL A 79 6.57 4.66 -8.74
N PHE A 80 5.30 4.32 -8.84
CA PHE A 80 4.80 2.97 -8.95
C PHE A 80 4.12 2.79 -10.31
N GLY A 81 4.55 1.79 -11.07
CA GLY A 81 4.01 1.59 -12.41
C GLY A 81 4.40 2.71 -13.37
N ASP A 82 3.57 2.97 -14.37
CA ASP A 82 3.95 3.84 -15.47
C ASP A 82 3.66 5.33 -15.23
N ASN A 83 2.71 5.70 -14.41
CA ASN A 83 2.22 7.08 -14.41
C ASN A 83 1.76 7.66 -13.08
N TYR A 84 2.04 7.06 -11.94
CA TYR A 84 1.66 7.73 -10.72
C TYR A 84 2.71 7.64 -9.62
N SER A 85 2.71 8.66 -8.78
CA SER A 85 3.65 8.76 -7.67
C SER A 85 2.92 8.95 -6.35
N LEU A 86 3.53 8.46 -5.29
CA LEU A 86 3.00 8.53 -3.94
C LEU A 86 4.16 8.77 -2.98
N ASP A 87 3.97 9.67 -2.04
CA ASP A 87 4.97 9.88 -1.00
C ASP A 87 5.05 8.65 -0.09
N ILE A 88 6.26 8.21 0.19
CA ILE A 88 6.51 7.12 1.13
C ILE A 88 7.49 7.57 2.21
N LEU A 89 7.37 6.97 3.38
CA LEU A 89 8.33 7.11 4.46
C LEU A 89 9.06 5.78 4.61
N ILE A 90 10.36 5.78 4.32
CA ILE A 90 11.22 4.60 4.51
C ILE A 90 11.64 4.57 5.97
N LYS A 91 11.06 3.65 6.74
CA LYS A 91 11.30 3.56 8.19
C LYS A 91 12.54 2.75 8.53
N ASN A 92 12.81 1.72 7.76
CA ASN A 92 14.01 0.89 7.86
C ASN A 92 14.19 0.10 6.56
N GLU A 93 15.15 -0.81 6.50
CA GLU A 93 15.44 -1.55 5.28
C GLU A 93 14.29 -2.45 4.80
N ASP A 94 13.34 -2.78 5.67
CA ASP A 94 12.27 -3.73 5.41
C ASP A 94 10.87 -3.13 5.41
N LEU A 95 10.71 -1.85 5.80
CA LEU A 95 9.40 -1.26 6.08
C LEU A 95 9.27 0.12 5.47
N ILE A 96 8.21 0.30 4.69
CA ILE A 96 7.76 1.62 4.23
C ILE A 96 6.33 1.88 4.68
N GLU A 97 6.03 3.15 4.90
CA GLU A 97 4.69 3.66 5.14
C GLU A 97 4.27 4.51 3.94
N PHE A 98 3.07 4.25 3.42
CA PHE A 98 2.47 5.08 2.38
C PHE A 98 1.84 6.30 3.03
N LEU A 99 2.19 7.49 2.54
CA LEU A 99 1.72 8.75 3.09
C LEU A 99 0.49 9.25 2.33
N GLU A 100 -0.17 10.27 2.90
CA GLU A 100 -1.35 10.82 2.26
C GLU A 100 -1.02 11.30 0.86
N PRO A 101 -1.81 10.91 -0.15
CA PRO A 101 -1.61 11.41 -1.50
C PRO A 101 -1.89 12.91 -1.55
N LYS A 102 -1.08 13.61 -2.33
CA LYS A 102 -1.38 15.00 -2.65
C LYS A 102 -2.71 15.03 -3.43
N GLU A 103 -3.39 16.17 -3.37
CA GLU A 103 -4.68 16.33 -4.06
C GLU A 103 -4.64 15.77 -5.47
N ILE A 104 -5.51 14.82 -5.71
CA ILE A 104 -5.68 14.23 -7.03
C ILE A 104 -6.87 14.92 -7.65
N ASP A 105 -6.66 15.35 -8.88
CA ASP A 105 -7.75 15.86 -9.67
C ASP A 105 -8.60 14.66 -10.14
N TYR A 106 -9.72 14.46 -9.47
CA TYR A 106 -10.65 13.35 -9.76
C TYR A 106 -11.42 13.51 -11.07
N LEU A 107 -10.95 14.37 -11.97
CA LEU A 107 -11.73 14.79 -13.13
C LEU A 107 -12.07 13.68 -14.13
N SER A 108 -11.46 12.52 -14.04
CA SER A 108 -11.91 11.42 -14.88
C SER A 108 -11.54 10.06 -14.27
N ALA A 109 -12.55 9.40 -13.70
CA ALA A 109 -12.41 8.02 -13.22
C ALA A 109 -11.98 7.05 -14.33
N HIS A 110 -12.08 7.45 -15.59
CA HIS A 110 -11.71 6.63 -16.74
C HIS A 110 -10.23 6.67 -17.09
N GLU A 111 -9.47 7.62 -16.53
CA GLU A 111 -8.05 7.82 -16.82
C GLU A 111 -7.14 7.40 -15.66
N LEU A 112 -7.68 6.70 -14.66
CA LEU A 112 -6.89 6.28 -13.51
C LEU A 112 -5.86 5.24 -13.94
N PRO A 113 -4.58 5.43 -13.54
CA PRO A 113 -3.53 4.46 -13.87
C PRO A 113 -3.80 3.10 -13.23
N GLU A 114 -3.25 2.06 -13.83
CA GLU A 114 -3.46 0.68 -13.38
C GLU A 114 -3.09 0.44 -11.91
N ASN A 115 -2.11 1.18 -11.39
CA ASN A 115 -1.65 1.04 -10.00
C ASN A 115 -2.31 2.05 -9.04
N PHE A 116 -3.39 2.66 -9.44
CA PHE A 116 -4.12 3.62 -8.63
C PHE A 116 -4.68 3.00 -7.34
N GLY A 117 -4.77 1.67 -7.29
CA GLY A 117 -5.25 0.95 -6.11
C GLY A 117 -4.50 1.26 -4.83
N LEU A 118 -3.17 1.43 -4.86
CA LEU A 118 -2.40 1.79 -3.67
C LEU A 118 -2.85 3.14 -3.09
N MET A 119 -3.12 4.09 -3.95
CA MET A 119 -3.59 5.41 -3.56
C MET A 119 -5.00 5.36 -2.97
N VAL A 120 -5.89 4.57 -3.57
CA VAL A 120 -7.24 4.36 -3.06
C VAL A 120 -7.19 3.74 -1.67
N ILE A 121 -6.36 2.73 -1.46
CA ILE A 121 -6.18 2.10 -0.16
C ILE A 121 -5.73 3.15 0.87
N LYS A 122 -4.73 3.94 0.54
CA LYS A 122 -4.22 4.95 1.49
C LYS A 122 -5.28 6.01 1.81
N GLN A 123 -6.06 6.42 0.85
CA GLN A 123 -7.14 7.40 1.09
C GLN A 123 -8.22 6.85 2.02
N CYS A 124 -8.50 5.55 1.93
CA CYS A 124 -9.56 4.92 2.74
C CYS A 124 -9.08 4.54 4.13
N ALA A 125 -7.80 4.26 4.31
CA ALA A 125 -7.24 3.69 5.52
C ALA A 125 -6.66 4.76 6.45
N SER A 126 -6.60 4.45 7.74
CA SER A 126 -5.91 5.29 8.73
C SER A 126 -4.40 5.16 8.58
N SER A 127 -3.91 3.95 8.28
CA SER A 127 -2.51 3.74 7.93
C SER A 127 -2.36 2.62 6.91
N PHE A 128 -1.28 2.67 6.16
CA PHE A 128 -0.99 1.69 5.12
C PHE A 128 0.52 1.50 5.04
N HIS A 129 0.97 0.24 5.22
CA HIS A 129 2.39 -0.12 5.25
C HIS A 129 2.67 -1.27 4.29
N TYR A 130 3.90 -1.33 3.80
CA TYR A 130 4.47 -2.51 3.18
C TYR A 130 5.67 -2.97 3.98
N HIS A 131 5.71 -4.25 4.29
CA HIS A 131 6.80 -4.90 5.00
C HIS A 131 7.32 -6.10 4.20
N TYR A 132 8.63 -6.20 4.06
CA TYR A 132 9.28 -7.35 3.47
C TYR A 132 10.00 -8.14 4.55
N ASN A 133 9.65 -9.42 4.69
CA ASN A 133 10.30 -10.29 5.66
C ASN A 133 11.45 -11.03 4.98
N VAL A 134 12.68 -10.57 5.25
CA VAL A 134 13.90 -11.13 4.64
C VAL A 134 14.07 -12.62 4.91
N PRO A 135 13.88 -13.13 6.16
CA PRO A 135 14.08 -14.55 6.43
C PRO A 135 13.23 -15.50 5.61
N ASP A 136 11.97 -15.17 5.34
CA ASP A 136 11.07 -16.06 4.60
C ASP A 136 10.66 -15.55 3.21
N GLY A 137 11.12 -14.36 2.82
CA GLY A 137 10.85 -13.77 1.51
C GLY A 137 9.40 -13.37 1.31
N ARG A 138 8.66 -13.10 2.38
CA ARG A 138 7.24 -12.74 2.28
C ARG A 138 7.02 -11.24 2.21
N ASN A 139 6.09 -10.86 1.33
CA ASN A 139 5.60 -9.50 1.19
C ASN A 139 4.32 -9.35 2.02
N THR A 140 4.23 -8.30 2.84
CA THR A 140 3.05 -8.01 3.62
C THR A 140 2.60 -6.57 3.37
N PHE A 141 1.37 -6.40 2.88
CA PHE A 141 0.69 -5.11 2.87
C PHE A 141 -0.26 -5.09 4.05
N GLU A 142 -0.09 -4.11 4.93
CA GLU A 142 -0.93 -3.94 6.12
C GLU A 142 -1.73 -2.66 6.05
N VAL A 143 -3.03 -2.79 6.18
CA VAL A 143 -3.98 -1.67 6.18
C VAL A 143 -4.67 -1.64 7.53
N VAL A 144 -4.71 -0.46 8.16
CA VAL A 144 -5.35 -0.28 9.47
C VAL A 144 -6.45 0.77 9.34
N PHE A 145 -7.62 0.44 9.88
CA PHE A 145 -8.75 1.34 10.02
C PHE A 145 -8.98 1.61 11.50
N ASN A 146 -8.93 2.88 11.88
CA ASN A 146 -9.24 3.33 13.24
C ASN A 146 -10.68 3.85 13.28
N PHE A 147 -11.40 3.50 14.35
CA PHE A 147 -12.80 3.87 14.54
C PHE A 147 -13.00 4.99 15.56
N LYS A 148 -11.94 5.59 16.00
CA LYS A 148 -12.02 6.75 16.89
C LYS A 148 -11.91 8.06 16.14
#